data_9d8c56ea343f152a441cfd03f07bd8f2
#
_entry.id   9d8c56ea343f152a441cfd03f07bd8f2
#
_cell.length_a   1.000
_cell.length_b   1.000
_cell.length_c   1.000
_cell.angle_alpha   90.00
_cell.angle_beta   90.00
_cell.angle_gamma   90.00
#
_symmetry.space_group_name_H-M   'P 1'
#
loop_
_entity.id
_entity.type
_entity.pdbx_description
1 polymer ?
#
loop_
_entity_poly.entity_id
_entity_poly.type
_entity_poly.pdbx_seq_one_letter_code
_entity_poly.pdbx_strand_id
1 'polypeptide(L)'
;MYQDEISNLAKEIIAIGPKNKVLISTAESCTGGMIGAAITSISGSSIVYDRGFITYSNNSKAELLGIDINLINQYGAVSKATAKLMAEGCLRKSNSNLS
;
A
#
# COMPACT_ATOMS: atom_id res chain seq x y z
N MET A 1 -12.72 18.66 4.75
CA MET A 1 -11.60 19.11 3.94
C MET A 1 -10.75 17.94 3.53
N TYR A 2 -9.50 17.93 3.94
CA TYR A 2 -8.55 16.89 3.56
C TYR A 2 -9.01 15.48 3.95
N GLN A 3 -9.49 15.34 5.20
CA GLN A 3 -10.00 14.05 5.67
C GLN A 3 -11.28 13.64 4.97
N ASP A 4 -12.11 14.60 4.60
CA ASP A 4 -13.37 14.32 3.89
C ASP A 4 -13.08 13.80 2.47
N GLU A 5 -12.11 14.37 1.77
CA GLU A 5 -11.70 13.90 0.46
C GLU A 5 -11.15 12.47 0.53
N ILE A 6 -10.27 12.21 1.49
CA ILE A 6 -9.69 10.87 1.70
C ILE A 6 -10.80 9.87 2.02
N SER A 7 -11.71 10.22 2.92
CA SER A 7 -12.82 9.37 3.30
C SER A 7 -13.73 9.07 2.10
N ASN A 8 -14.02 10.07 1.28
CA ASN A 8 -14.85 9.90 0.09
C ASN A 8 -14.19 8.98 -0.93
N LEU A 9 -12.87 9.13 -1.15
CA LEU A 9 -12.12 8.26 -2.05
C LEU A 9 -12.09 6.81 -1.53
N ALA A 10 -11.91 6.63 -0.24
CA ALA A 10 -11.94 5.31 0.38
C ALA A 10 -13.32 4.65 0.21
N LYS A 11 -14.39 5.42 0.39
CA LYS A 11 -15.76 4.92 0.16
C LYS A 11 -15.97 4.49 -1.29
N GLU A 12 -15.44 5.24 -2.24
CA GLU A 12 -15.51 4.88 -3.66
C GLU A 12 -14.78 3.55 -3.93
N ILE A 13 -13.60 3.38 -3.36
CA ILE A 13 -12.82 2.14 -3.51
C ILE A 13 -13.65 0.93 -3.01
N ILE A 14 -14.29 1.08 -1.86
CA ILE A 14 -15.09 0.01 -1.27
C ILE A 14 -16.36 -0.24 -2.08
N ALA A 15 -16.92 0.78 -2.71
CA ALA A 15 -18.10 0.63 -3.55
C ALA A 15 -17.80 -0.10 -4.86
N ILE A 16 -16.67 0.23 -5.51
CA ILE A 16 -16.35 -0.31 -6.84
C ILE A 16 -15.45 -1.54 -6.79
N GLY A 17 -14.65 -1.69 -5.74
CA GLY A 17 -13.67 -2.77 -5.63
C GLY A 17 -14.27 -4.17 -5.74
N PRO A 18 -15.27 -4.52 -4.92
CA PRO A 18 -15.86 -5.86 -4.98
C PRO A 18 -16.48 -6.21 -6.32
N LYS A 19 -17.09 -5.24 -6.98
CA LYS A 19 -17.68 -5.42 -8.31
C LYS A 19 -16.63 -5.79 -9.37
N ASN A 20 -15.42 -5.33 -9.18
CA ASN A 20 -14.29 -5.55 -10.08
C ASN A 20 -13.33 -6.64 -9.56
N LYS A 21 -13.69 -7.33 -8.50
CA LYS A 21 -12.88 -8.37 -7.87
C LYS A 21 -11.50 -7.87 -7.47
N VAL A 22 -11.44 -6.65 -6.95
CA VAL A 22 -10.20 -6.01 -6.51
C VAL A 22 -9.95 -6.34 -5.05
N LEU A 23 -8.75 -6.81 -4.76
CA LEU A 23 -8.22 -6.97 -3.41
C LEU A 23 -6.93 -6.16 -3.32
N ILE A 24 -6.86 -5.24 -2.36
CA ILE A 24 -5.80 -4.25 -2.24
C ILE A 24 -4.89 -4.59 -1.08
N SER A 25 -3.59 -4.39 -1.28
CA SER A 25 -2.61 -4.28 -0.21
C SER A 25 -1.81 -3.01 -0.40
N THR A 26 -1.28 -2.47 0.69
CA THR A 26 -0.50 -1.22 0.66
C THR A 26 0.90 -1.45 1.18
N ALA A 27 1.85 -0.69 0.64
CA ALA A 27 3.20 -0.60 1.15
C ALA A 27 3.49 0.87 1.42
N GLU A 28 3.80 1.18 2.65
CA GLU A 28 3.94 2.56 3.11
C GLU A 28 5.27 2.77 3.80
N SER A 29 5.86 3.93 3.61
CA SER A 29 7.06 4.37 4.31
C SER A 29 6.77 5.67 5.07
N CYS A 30 6.92 6.82 4.43
CA CYS A 30 6.72 8.12 5.09
C CYS A 30 5.28 8.38 5.53
N THR A 31 4.29 7.74 4.94
CA THR A 31 2.90 7.84 5.36
C THR A 31 2.58 7.04 6.62
N GLY A 32 3.45 6.13 7.02
CA GLY A 32 3.38 5.44 8.32
C GLY A 32 2.14 4.62 8.61
N GLY A 33 1.39 4.23 7.57
CA GLY A 33 0.16 3.45 7.71
C GLY A 33 -1.11 4.26 7.45
N MET A 34 -0.99 5.52 7.05
CA MET A 34 -2.16 6.39 6.82
C MET A 34 -3.05 5.92 5.68
N ILE A 35 -2.48 5.32 4.63
CA ILE A 35 -3.25 4.82 3.49
C ILE A 35 -4.11 3.63 3.94
N GLY A 36 -3.50 2.68 4.60
CA GLY A 36 -4.22 1.53 5.15
C GLY A 36 -5.30 1.96 6.15
N ALA A 37 -4.97 2.90 7.03
CA ALA A 37 -5.92 3.44 7.99
C ALA A 37 -7.11 4.11 7.30
N ALA A 38 -6.87 4.87 6.24
CA ALA A 38 -7.93 5.53 5.48
C ALA A 38 -8.91 4.51 4.88
N ILE A 39 -8.39 3.43 4.28
CA ILE A 39 -9.24 2.40 3.68
C ILE A 39 -10.00 1.64 4.77
N THR A 40 -9.30 1.22 5.82
CA THR A 40 -9.91 0.40 6.89
C THR A 40 -10.87 1.17 7.79
N SER A 41 -10.83 2.50 7.76
CA SER A 41 -11.78 3.32 8.50
C SER A 41 -13.21 3.24 7.97
N ILE A 42 -13.40 2.74 6.75
CA ILE A 42 -14.71 2.64 6.11
C ILE A 42 -15.30 1.24 6.37
N SER A 43 -16.56 1.20 6.76
CA SER A 43 -17.28 -0.05 6.98
C SER A 43 -17.33 -0.87 5.69
N GLY A 44 -17.08 -2.17 5.80
CA GLY A 44 -17.06 -3.08 4.65
C GLY A 44 -15.71 -3.20 3.96
N SER A 45 -14.67 -2.54 4.47
CA SER A 45 -13.33 -2.54 3.86
C SER A 45 -12.67 -3.92 3.80
N SER A 46 -13.05 -4.85 4.67
CA SER A 46 -12.44 -6.18 4.71
C SER A 46 -12.62 -6.98 3.40
N ILE A 47 -13.59 -6.63 2.58
CA ILE A 47 -13.82 -7.28 1.29
C ILE A 47 -12.76 -6.85 0.26
N VAL A 48 -12.24 -5.62 0.38
CA VAL A 48 -11.31 -5.05 -0.61
C VAL A 48 -9.89 -4.90 -0.11
N TYR A 49 -9.64 -5.00 1.18
CA TYR A 49 -8.33 -4.76 1.76
C TYR A 49 -7.78 -6.01 2.45
N ASP A 50 -6.60 -6.47 2.02
CA ASP A 50 -5.95 -7.65 2.57
C ASP A 50 -5.00 -7.31 3.71
N ARG A 51 -3.94 -6.56 3.38
CA ARG A 51 -2.88 -6.23 4.34
C ARG A 51 -2.12 -4.99 3.95
N GLY A 52 -1.37 -4.45 4.91
CA GLY A 52 -0.47 -3.34 4.68
C GLY A 52 0.91 -3.63 5.25
N PHE A 53 1.94 -3.15 4.57
CA PHE A 53 3.32 -3.22 5.02
C PHE A 53 3.78 -1.80 5.34
N ILE A 54 4.20 -1.57 6.57
CA ILE A 54 4.80 -0.30 6.96
C ILE A 54 6.30 -0.55 7.03
N THR A 55 7.02 -0.08 6.02
CA THR A 55 8.45 -0.35 5.85
C THR A 55 9.22 0.97 5.83
N TYR A 56 9.37 1.54 7.02
CA TYR A 56 9.97 2.88 7.16
C TYR A 56 11.46 2.87 6.85
N SER A 57 12.22 1.92 7.38
CA SER A 57 13.65 1.80 7.13
C SER A 57 13.93 1.09 5.80
N ASN A 58 15.10 1.35 5.23
CA ASN A 58 15.53 0.65 4.02
C ASN A 58 15.67 -0.86 4.25
N ASN A 59 16.17 -1.25 5.42
CA ASN A 59 16.27 -2.67 5.77
C ASN A 59 14.88 -3.34 5.79
N SER A 60 13.87 -2.67 6.36
CA SER A 60 12.52 -3.23 6.38
C SER A 60 11.91 -3.34 4.99
N LYS A 61 12.22 -2.39 4.09
CA LYS A 61 11.81 -2.48 2.69
C LYS A 61 12.38 -3.75 2.03
N ALA A 62 13.66 -4.01 2.27
CA ALA A 62 14.32 -5.19 1.73
C ALA A 62 13.75 -6.48 2.35
N GLU A 63 13.63 -6.52 3.66
CA GLU A 63 13.21 -7.72 4.39
C GLU A 63 11.75 -8.09 4.13
N LEU A 64 10.85 -7.13 4.25
CA LEU A 64 9.42 -7.40 4.19
C LEU A 64 8.87 -7.41 2.76
N LEU A 65 9.42 -6.61 1.87
CA LEU A 65 8.94 -6.50 0.50
C LEU A 65 9.81 -7.26 -0.50
N GLY A 66 10.91 -7.85 -0.04
CA GLY A 66 11.81 -8.62 -0.90
C GLY A 66 12.52 -7.78 -1.95
N ILE A 67 12.84 -6.52 -1.63
CA ILE A 67 13.55 -5.63 -2.53
C ILE A 67 15.05 -5.78 -2.31
N ASP A 68 15.81 -5.81 -3.41
CA ASP A 68 17.27 -5.79 -3.34
C ASP A 68 17.72 -4.46 -2.71
N ILE A 69 18.44 -4.54 -1.60
CA ILE A 69 18.92 -3.35 -0.88
C ILE A 69 19.80 -2.47 -1.77
N ASN A 70 20.50 -3.04 -2.73
CA ASN A 70 21.35 -2.29 -3.65
C ASN A 70 20.52 -1.39 -4.56
N LEU A 71 19.30 -1.81 -4.94
CA LEU A 71 18.39 -0.99 -5.73
C LEU A 71 17.85 0.19 -4.90
N ILE A 72 17.55 -0.05 -3.64
CA ILE A 72 17.11 1.04 -2.74
C ILE A 72 18.25 2.05 -2.57
N ASN A 73 19.48 1.58 -2.39
CA ASN A 73 20.66 2.46 -2.26
C ASN A 73 20.93 3.24 -3.55
N GLN A 74 20.71 2.61 -4.70
CA GLN A 74 20.92 3.24 -6.01
C GLN A 74 19.89 4.33 -6.29
N TYR A 75 18.62 4.06 -6.06
CA TYR A 75 17.52 4.97 -6.39
C TYR A 75 17.14 5.92 -5.26
N GLY A 76 17.56 5.61 -4.02
CA GLY A 76 17.17 6.35 -2.83
C GLY A 76 15.84 5.87 -2.26
N ALA A 77 15.65 6.12 -0.97
CA ALA A 77 14.46 5.70 -0.24
C ALA A 77 13.19 6.40 -0.75
N VAL A 78 13.33 7.65 -1.22
CA VAL A 78 12.23 8.50 -1.67
C VAL A 78 12.40 8.78 -3.17
N SER A 79 11.82 7.94 -3.99
CA SER A 79 11.89 8.04 -5.45
C SER A 79 10.75 7.26 -6.10
N LYS A 80 10.43 7.60 -7.34
CA LYS A 80 9.45 6.84 -8.12
C LYS A 80 9.90 5.38 -8.29
N ALA A 81 11.18 5.17 -8.53
CA ALA A 81 11.72 3.82 -8.72
C ALA A 81 11.53 2.96 -7.46
N THR A 82 11.85 3.49 -6.28
CA THR A 82 11.67 2.77 -5.02
C THR A 82 10.19 2.56 -4.71
N ALA A 83 9.33 3.53 -4.97
CA ALA A 83 7.89 3.37 -4.78
C ALA A 83 7.33 2.24 -5.65
N LYS A 84 7.78 2.13 -6.89
CA LYS A 84 7.38 1.05 -7.79
C LYS A 84 7.86 -0.31 -7.27
N LEU A 85 9.10 -0.39 -6.82
CA LEU A 85 9.65 -1.61 -6.22
C LEU A 85 8.86 -2.02 -4.98
N MET A 86 8.44 -1.07 -4.17
CA MET A 86 7.61 -1.32 -2.99
C MET A 86 6.25 -1.89 -3.38
N ALA A 87 5.58 -1.30 -4.35
CA ALA A 87 4.29 -1.78 -4.83
C ALA A 87 4.39 -3.19 -5.41
N GLU A 88 5.41 -3.46 -6.21
CA GLU A 88 5.67 -4.78 -6.77
C GLU A 88 5.95 -5.82 -5.68
N GLY A 89 6.76 -5.45 -4.70
CA GLY A 89 7.05 -6.31 -3.56
C GLY A 89 5.80 -6.58 -2.72
N CYS A 90 4.96 -5.60 -2.56
CA CYS A 90 3.69 -5.72 -1.86
C CYS A 90 2.79 -6.77 -2.54
N LEU A 91 2.70 -6.75 -3.85
CA LEU A 91 1.93 -7.75 -4.60
C LEU A 91 2.51 -9.15 -4.42
N ARG A 92 3.83 -9.30 -4.50
CA ARG A 92 4.47 -10.60 -4.31
C ARG A 92 4.25 -11.19 -2.92
N LYS A 93 4.18 -10.34 -1.90
CA LYS A 93 4.08 -10.77 -0.49
C LYS A 93 2.65 -10.81 0.05
N SER A 94 1.66 -10.56 -0.79
CA SER A 94 0.26 -10.55 -0.39
C SER A 94 -0.57 -11.41 -1.35
N ASN A 95 -1.85 -11.54 -1.05
CA ASN A 95 -2.82 -12.20 -1.92
C ASN A 95 -3.56 -11.19 -2.80
N SER A 96 -3.13 -9.96 -2.80
CA SER A 96 -3.81 -8.87 -3.49
C SER A 96 -3.48 -8.83 -4.98
N ASN A 97 -4.37 -8.21 -5.74
CA ASN A 97 -4.18 -7.98 -7.16
C ASN A 97 -3.97 -6.50 -7.49
N LEU A 98 -3.96 -5.63 -6.47
CA LEU A 98 -3.70 -4.21 -6.60
C LEU A 98 -2.91 -3.73 -5.39
N SER A 99 -1.90 -2.94 -5.64
CA SER A 99 -1.13 -2.29 -4.57
C SER A 99 -0.77 -0.86 -4.94
#